data_001524e0a1022cc7b598ca4f1966bcea
#
_entry.id   001524e0a1022cc7b598ca4f1966bcea
#
_cell.length_a   1.000
_cell.length_b   1.000
_cell.length_c   1.000
_cell.angle_alpha   90.00
_cell.angle_beta   90.00
_cell.angle_gamma   90.00
#
_symmetry.space_group_name_H-M   'P 1'
#
loop_
_entity.id
_entity.type
_entity.pdbx_description
1 polymer ?
#
loop_
_entity_poly.entity_id
_entity_poly.type
_entity_poly.pdbx_seq_one_letter_code
_entity_poly.pdbx_strand_id
1 'polypeptide(L)'
;RRKPHIIVATPSRLANHLEQKTVTLDEIKVVVLYEADRMFDIGFAPQIKRILALTPKDRQTLLFSATMPAEIAKMASQHMKLPLRIEVAPQGTSSANVEQEIFIISKEQKLQLLQKLLSDNKGTVLVFSRTKFGAKRIAAALRHMQHTAVEIHSNRTLAQRKAALAGFKSGQY
;
A
#
# COMPACT_ATOMS: atom_id res chain seq x y z
N ARG A 1 7.93 -22.81 24.08
CA ARG A 1 8.00 -21.45 23.55
C ARG A 1 6.87 -20.64 24.18
N ARG A 2 7.14 -19.41 24.65
CA ARG A 2 6.08 -18.53 25.17
C ARG A 2 5.14 -18.15 24.03
N LYS A 3 3.81 -18.33 24.20
CA LYS A 3 2.81 -17.85 23.26
C LYS A 3 2.80 -16.33 23.26
N PRO A 4 2.94 -15.63 22.13
CA PRO A 4 2.86 -14.17 22.09
C PRO A 4 1.42 -13.73 22.35
N HIS A 5 1.24 -12.59 23.01
CA HIS A 5 -0.08 -11.99 23.23
C HIS A 5 -0.60 -11.30 21.96
N ILE A 6 0.29 -10.81 21.11
CA ILE A 6 -0.04 -10.10 19.88
C ILE A 6 0.81 -10.68 18.74
N ILE A 7 0.17 -10.97 17.62
CA ILE A 7 0.82 -11.41 16.37
C ILE A 7 0.59 -10.32 15.32
N VAL A 8 1.65 -9.77 14.76
CA VAL A 8 1.61 -8.84 13.62
C VAL A 8 2.31 -9.51 12.45
N ALA A 9 1.59 -9.72 11.35
CA ALA A 9 2.13 -10.41 10.19
C ALA A 9 1.41 -10.02 8.90
N THR A 10 2.09 -10.18 7.77
CA THR A 10 1.42 -10.20 6.47
C THR A 10 0.68 -11.54 6.28
N PRO A 11 -0.42 -11.57 5.49
CA PRO A 11 -1.21 -12.79 5.30
C PRO A 11 -0.38 -14.01 4.86
N SER A 12 0.51 -13.85 3.89
CA SER A 12 1.37 -14.96 3.41
C SER A 12 2.31 -15.49 4.50
N ARG A 13 2.91 -14.60 5.30
CA ARG A 13 3.81 -15.02 6.37
C ARG A 13 3.07 -15.79 7.45
N LEU A 14 1.90 -15.31 7.85
CA LEU A 14 1.08 -16.01 8.84
C LEU A 14 0.59 -17.36 8.32
N ALA A 15 0.15 -17.43 7.05
CA ALA A 15 -0.26 -18.69 6.42
C ALA A 15 0.88 -19.73 6.45
N ASN A 16 2.11 -19.35 6.14
CA ASN A 16 3.27 -20.24 6.22
C ASN A 16 3.51 -20.77 7.64
N HIS A 17 3.40 -19.93 8.66
CA HIS A 17 3.54 -20.36 10.05
C HIS A 17 2.42 -21.31 10.49
N LEU A 18 1.20 -21.10 10.01
CA LEU A 18 0.07 -22.00 10.26
C LEU A 18 0.26 -23.37 9.58
N GLU A 19 0.77 -23.41 8.34
CA GLU A 19 1.11 -24.64 7.62
C GLU A 19 2.20 -25.43 8.34
N GLN A 20 3.22 -24.73 8.83
CA GLN A 20 4.32 -25.32 9.60
C GLN A 20 3.93 -25.65 11.05
N LYS A 21 2.70 -25.37 11.46
CA LYS A 21 2.19 -25.58 12.83
C LYS A 21 3.05 -24.92 13.93
N THR A 22 3.75 -23.83 13.57
CA THR A 22 4.57 -23.05 14.51
C THR A 22 3.76 -22.01 15.28
N VAL A 23 2.54 -21.73 14.83
CA VAL A 23 1.55 -20.85 15.44
C VAL A 23 0.18 -21.48 15.33
N THR A 24 -0.65 -21.34 16.37
CA THR A 24 -2.09 -21.65 16.36
C THR A 24 -2.89 -20.37 16.61
N LEU A 25 -4.13 -20.34 16.16
CA LEU A 25 -5.01 -19.18 16.29
C LEU A 25 -6.25 -19.46 17.17
N ASP A 26 -6.26 -20.59 17.86
CA ASP A 26 -7.43 -21.10 18.60
C ASP A 26 -7.88 -20.21 19.76
N GLU A 27 -6.98 -19.40 20.30
CA GLU A 27 -7.21 -18.52 21.44
C GLU A 27 -7.34 -17.03 21.05
N ILE A 28 -7.40 -16.73 19.74
CA ILE A 28 -7.50 -15.36 19.23
C ILE A 28 -8.85 -14.75 19.60
N LYS A 29 -8.83 -13.64 20.32
CA LYS A 29 -10.03 -12.88 20.72
C LYS A 29 -10.28 -11.66 19.84
N VAL A 30 -9.25 -11.10 19.23
CA VAL A 30 -9.33 -9.92 18.37
C VAL A 30 -8.56 -10.15 17.11
N VAL A 31 -9.17 -9.88 15.95
CA VAL A 31 -8.52 -9.85 14.65
C VAL A 31 -8.61 -8.44 14.08
N VAL A 32 -7.48 -7.91 13.63
CA VAL A 32 -7.40 -6.62 12.95
C VAL A 32 -6.93 -6.83 11.52
N LEU A 33 -7.74 -6.43 10.56
CA LEU A 33 -7.36 -6.34 9.16
C LEU A 33 -7.03 -4.87 8.86
N TYR A 34 -5.77 -4.59 8.56
CA TYR A 34 -5.27 -3.24 8.32
C TYR A 34 -4.85 -3.06 6.88
N GLU A 35 -5.27 -1.96 6.23
CA GLU A 35 -5.15 -1.74 4.78
C GLU A 35 -5.77 -2.89 3.97
N ALA A 36 -7.04 -3.22 4.25
CA ALA A 36 -7.71 -4.37 3.66
C ALA A 36 -7.78 -4.27 2.13
N ASP A 37 -8.09 -3.10 1.57
CA ASP A 37 -8.08 -2.85 0.12
C ASP A 37 -6.73 -3.21 -0.50
N ARG A 38 -5.65 -2.75 0.08
CA ARG A 38 -4.30 -3.05 -0.41
C ARG A 38 -3.97 -4.53 -0.34
N MET A 39 -4.40 -5.23 0.72
CA MET A 39 -4.19 -6.67 0.83
C MET A 39 -4.95 -7.43 -0.29
N PHE A 40 -6.14 -6.97 -0.65
CA PHE A 40 -6.92 -7.55 -1.74
C PHE A 40 -6.30 -7.26 -3.11
N ASP A 41 -5.85 -6.03 -3.36
CA ASP A 41 -5.15 -5.63 -4.60
C ASP A 41 -3.88 -6.46 -4.86
N ILE A 42 -3.16 -6.81 -3.80
CA ILE A 42 -1.98 -7.69 -3.88
C ILE A 42 -2.37 -9.17 -4.12
N GLY A 43 -3.65 -9.53 -3.96
CA GLY A 43 -4.16 -10.88 -4.17
C GLY A 43 -4.14 -11.77 -2.92
N PHE A 44 -4.12 -11.20 -1.72
CA PHE A 44 -4.11 -11.96 -0.45
C PHE A 44 -5.48 -12.44 0.02
N ALA A 45 -6.54 -12.23 -0.76
CA ALA A 45 -7.90 -12.65 -0.40
C ALA A 45 -8.01 -14.14 0.01
N PRO A 46 -7.37 -15.12 -0.68
CA PRO A 46 -7.43 -16.52 -0.27
C PRO A 46 -6.78 -16.77 1.09
N GLN A 47 -5.60 -16.16 1.34
CA GLN A 47 -4.88 -16.31 2.61
C GLN A 47 -5.66 -15.70 3.76
N ILE A 48 -6.25 -14.52 3.57
CA ILE A 48 -7.09 -13.85 4.57
C ILE A 48 -8.28 -14.74 4.94
N LYS A 49 -9.01 -15.27 3.94
CA LYS A 49 -10.13 -16.18 4.19
C LYS A 49 -9.71 -17.42 4.99
N ARG A 50 -8.59 -18.02 4.64
CA ARG A 50 -8.04 -19.19 5.36
C ARG A 50 -7.67 -18.84 6.81
N ILE A 51 -7.02 -17.70 7.03
CA ILE A 51 -6.65 -17.24 8.38
C ILE A 51 -7.92 -17.00 9.22
N LEU A 52 -8.91 -16.29 8.67
CA LEU A 52 -10.17 -16.02 9.35
C LEU A 52 -10.95 -17.31 9.69
N ALA A 53 -10.89 -18.32 8.83
CA ALA A 53 -11.52 -19.61 9.05
C ALA A 53 -10.86 -20.40 10.21
N LEU A 54 -9.58 -20.16 10.50
CA LEU A 54 -8.82 -20.80 11.57
C LEU A 54 -8.90 -20.04 12.91
N THR A 55 -9.53 -18.88 12.94
CA THR A 55 -9.74 -18.11 14.18
C THR A 55 -11.12 -18.40 14.78
N PRO A 56 -11.30 -18.33 16.11
CA PRO A 56 -12.59 -18.56 16.75
C PRO A 56 -13.71 -17.69 16.16
N LYS A 57 -14.92 -18.24 16.06
CA LYS A 57 -16.08 -17.47 15.58
C LYS A 57 -16.52 -16.39 16.56
N ASP A 58 -16.27 -16.61 17.85
CA ASP A 58 -16.53 -15.65 18.91
C ASP A 58 -15.29 -14.80 19.17
N ARG A 59 -15.07 -13.85 18.26
CA ARG A 59 -13.98 -12.88 18.31
C ARG A 59 -14.49 -11.50 17.93
N GLN A 60 -13.81 -10.46 18.36
CA GLN A 60 -13.96 -9.14 17.78
C GLN A 60 -13.16 -9.06 16.47
N THR A 61 -13.75 -8.54 15.42
CA THR A 61 -13.05 -8.29 14.16
C THR A 61 -13.10 -6.80 13.83
N LEU A 62 -11.94 -6.20 13.60
CA LEU A 62 -11.78 -4.81 13.20
C LEU A 62 -11.23 -4.79 11.77
N LEU A 63 -11.80 -3.96 10.91
CA LEU A 63 -11.37 -3.81 9.53
C LEU A 63 -11.10 -2.33 9.25
N PHE A 64 -9.87 -2.02 8.84
CA PHE A 64 -9.44 -0.71 8.41
C PHE A 64 -9.09 -0.75 6.92
N SER A 65 -9.68 0.17 6.15
CA SER A 65 -9.48 0.26 4.71
C SER A 65 -9.68 1.70 4.26
N ALA A 66 -8.87 2.17 3.32
CA ALA A 66 -9.05 3.51 2.74
C ALA A 66 -10.24 3.51 1.76
N THR A 67 -10.48 2.39 1.10
CA THR A 67 -11.59 2.19 0.17
C THR A 67 -12.42 0.97 0.57
N MET A 68 -13.68 0.92 0.15
CA MET A 68 -14.59 -0.19 0.47
C MET A 68 -15.23 -0.76 -0.82
N PRO A 69 -14.42 -1.36 -1.72
CA PRO A 69 -14.97 -2.03 -2.90
C PRO A 69 -15.86 -3.21 -2.51
N ALA A 70 -16.71 -3.65 -3.43
CA ALA A 70 -17.71 -4.69 -3.19
C ALA A 70 -17.13 -6.00 -2.61
N GLU A 71 -15.91 -6.36 -2.99
CA GLU A 71 -15.23 -7.57 -2.50
C GLU A 71 -14.89 -7.47 -1.00
N ILE A 72 -14.44 -6.30 -0.54
CA ILE A 72 -14.13 -6.06 0.88
C ILE A 72 -15.42 -5.99 1.69
N ALA A 73 -16.45 -5.30 1.19
CA ALA A 73 -17.76 -5.26 1.84
C ALA A 73 -18.35 -6.67 2.00
N LYS A 74 -18.24 -7.51 0.97
CA LYS A 74 -18.66 -8.92 1.01
C LYS A 74 -17.88 -9.72 2.03
N MET A 75 -16.56 -9.56 2.08
CA MET A 75 -15.72 -10.23 3.07
C MET A 75 -16.09 -9.78 4.50
N ALA A 76 -16.28 -8.49 4.72
CA ALA A 76 -16.72 -7.96 6.01
C ALA A 76 -18.06 -8.57 6.45
N SER A 77 -19.05 -8.62 5.58
CA SER A 77 -20.37 -9.22 5.88
C SER A 77 -20.30 -10.72 6.21
N GLN A 78 -19.36 -11.45 5.62
CA GLN A 78 -19.18 -12.89 5.85
C GLN A 78 -18.45 -13.23 7.16
N HIS A 79 -17.58 -12.34 7.63
CA HIS A 79 -16.67 -12.63 8.73
C HIS A 79 -16.84 -11.74 9.97
N MET A 80 -17.72 -10.73 9.88
CA MET A 80 -18.04 -9.82 10.99
C MET A 80 -19.53 -9.94 11.35
N LYS A 81 -19.84 -9.96 12.64
CA LYS A 81 -21.22 -9.97 13.14
C LYS A 81 -21.71 -8.53 13.30
N LEU A 82 -22.71 -8.12 12.53
CA LEU A 82 -23.32 -6.78 12.60
C LEU A 82 -22.28 -5.66 12.68
N PRO A 83 -21.41 -5.50 11.67
CA PRO A 83 -20.33 -4.54 11.75
C PRO A 83 -20.87 -3.10 11.77
N LEU A 84 -20.39 -2.31 12.72
CA LEU A 84 -20.59 -0.87 12.71
C LEU A 84 -19.61 -0.25 11.70
N ARG A 85 -20.15 0.48 10.73
CA ARG A 85 -19.36 1.22 9.74
C ARG A 85 -19.14 2.65 10.21
N ILE A 86 -17.88 3.04 10.31
CA ILE A 86 -17.47 4.41 10.65
C ILE A 86 -16.68 4.95 9.47
N GLU A 87 -17.12 6.06 8.90
CA GLU A 87 -16.42 6.76 7.82
C GLU A 87 -15.88 8.08 8.34
N VAL A 88 -14.59 8.34 8.10
CA VAL A 88 -13.94 9.60 8.47
C VAL A 88 -14.12 10.65 7.39
N ALA A 89 -14.20 10.23 6.11
CA ALA A 89 -14.51 11.08 4.97
C ALA A 89 -15.33 10.29 3.94
N PRO A 90 -16.24 10.94 3.19
CA PRO A 90 -16.98 10.28 2.12
C PRO A 90 -16.03 9.67 1.08
N GLN A 91 -16.37 8.47 0.58
CA GLN A 91 -15.57 7.80 -0.46
C GLN A 91 -15.49 8.65 -1.73
N GLY A 92 -14.29 8.73 -2.32
CA GLY A 92 -14.07 9.44 -3.58
C GLY A 92 -13.95 10.96 -3.47
N THR A 93 -13.97 11.53 -2.25
CA THR A 93 -13.68 12.94 -2.06
C THR A 93 -12.16 13.17 -2.02
N SER A 94 -11.66 13.91 -3.00
CA SER A 94 -10.32 14.49 -2.91
C SER A 94 -10.29 15.52 -1.77
N SER A 95 -9.15 15.62 -1.08
CA SER A 95 -8.96 16.71 -0.13
C SER A 95 -9.22 18.06 -0.84
N ALA A 96 -10.01 18.93 -0.25
CA ALA A 96 -10.31 20.26 -0.79
C ALA A 96 -9.05 21.14 -1.00
N ASN A 97 -7.93 20.74 -0.40
CA ASN A 97 -6.64 21.43 -0.48
C ASN A 97 -5.69 20.84 -1.54
N VAL A 98 -6.17 19.96 -2.42
CA VAL A 98 -5.35 19.33 -3.48
C VAL A 98 -5.85 19.81 -4.84
N GLU A 99 -5.04 20.59 -5.53
CA GLU A 99 -5.26 20.94 -6.94
C GLU A 99 -4.91 19.73 -7.82
N GLN A 100 -5.76 19.48 -8.81
CA GLN A 100 -5.58 18.35 -9.74
C GLN A 100 -5.61 18.84 -11.17
N GLU A 101 -4.63 18.44 -11.96
CA GLU A 101 -4.53 18.75 -13.38
C GLU A 101 -4.41 17.47 -14.21
N ILE A 102 -5.10 17.44 -15.34
CA ILE A 102 -5.03 16.32 -16.30
C ILE A 102 -4.47 16.83 -17.62
N PHE A 103 -3.39 16.21 -18.08
CA PHE A 103 -2.75 16.51 -19.36
C PHE A 103 -2.98 15.38 -20.36
N ILE A 104 -3.64 15.69 -21.47
CA ILE A 104 -3.84 14.76 -22.59
C ILE A 104 -2.71 14.98 -23.59
N ILE A 105 -1.73 14.07 -23.61
CA ILE A 105 -0.50 14.19 -24.41
C ILE A 105 -0.08 12.83 -24.98
N SER A 106 0.76 12.86 -26.01
CA SER A 106 1.38 11.64 -26.55
C SER A 106 2.42 11.06 -25.59
N LYS A 107 2.75 9.79 -25.79
CA LYS A 107 3.74 9.08 -24.93
C LYS A 107 5.13 9.73 -25.02
N GLU A 108 5.48 10.24 -26.19
CA GLU A 108 6.77 10.85 -26.49
C GLU A 108 6.94 12.20 -25.76
N GLN A 109 5.84 12.93 -25.60
CA GLN A 109 5.82 14.24 -24.94
C GLN A 109 5.85 14.17 -23.41
N LYS A 110 5.60 12.99 -22.81
CA LYS A 110 5.49 12.85 -21.33
C LYS A 110 6.74 13.30 -20.59
N LEU A 111 7.92 13.02 -21.11
CA LEU A 111 9.17 13.41 -20.45
C LEU A 111 9.41 14.91 -20.53
N GLN A 112 9.08 15.54 -21.66
CA GLN A 112 9.20 16.99 -21.85
C GLN A 112 8.23 17.73 -20.92
N LEU A 113 6.98 17.25 -20.84
CA LEU A 113 6.00 17.83 -19.92
C LEU A 113 6.47 17.68 -18.45
N LEU A 114 6.97 16.51 -18.07
CA LEU A 114 7.51 16.31 -16.72
C LEU A 114 8.65 17.27 -16.41
N GLN A 115 9.59 17.46 -17.35
CA GLN A 115 10.68 18.44 -17.20
C GLN A 115 10.13 19.86 -16.99
N LYS A 116 9.14 20.27 -17.80
CA LYS A 116 8.50 21.57 -17.66
C LYS A 116 7.86 21.73 -16.28
N LEU A 117 7.06 20.75 -15.85
CA LEU A 117 6.39 20.78 -14.54
C LEU A 117 7.41 20.87 -13.38
N LEU A 118 8.55 20.17 -13.49
CA LEU A 118 9.61 20.24 -12.48
C LEU A 118 10.35 21.59 -12.50
N SER A 119 10.42 22.26 -13.61
CA SER A 119 11.02 23.60 -13.72
C SER A 119 10.08 24.70 -13.20
N ASP A 120 8.80 24.54 -13.45
CA ASP A 120 7.78 25.52 -13.06
C ASP A 120 7.40 25.43 -11.58
N ASN A 121 7.56 24.25 -10.97
CA ASN A 121 7.18 23.99 -9.59
C ASN A 121 8.41 23.78 -8.68
N LYS A 122 8.51 24.56 -7.61
CA LYS A 122 9.57 24.41 -6.60
C LYS A 122 9.11 23.43 -5.51
N GLY A 123 10.01 22.60 -5.04
CA GLY A 123 9.76 21.66 -3.92
C GLY A 123 10.01 20.19 -4.30
N THR A 124 9.67 19.28 -3.42
CA THR A 124 9.83 17.85 -3.65
C THR A 124 8.66 17.31 -4.48
N VAL A 125 8.97 16.51 -5.50
CA VAL A 125 7.99 15.94 -6.42
C VAL A 125 8.04 14.41 -6.38
N LEU A 126 6.90 13.76 -6.22
CA LEU A 126 6.77 12.31 -6.26
C LEU A 126 6.13 11.89 -7.59
N VAL A 127 6.87 11.12 -8.39
CA VAL A 127 6.44 10.64 -9.70
C VAL A 127 6.11 9.15 -9.65
N PHE A 128 4.85 8.78 -9.91
CA PHE A 128 4.44 7.39 -10.02
C PHE A 128 4.62 6.86 -11.45
N SER A 129 5.23 5.69 -11.58
CA SER A 129 5.38 4.97 -12.84
C SER A 129 4.74 3.59 -12.76
N ARG A 130 4.07 3.18 -13.85
CA ARG A 130 3.41 1.86 -13.92
C ARG A 130 4.38 0.68 -13.80
N THR A 131 5.65 0.85 -14.17
CA THR A 131 6.63 -0.23 -14.16
C THR A 131 7.94 0.20 -13.48
N LYS A 132 8.62 -0.77 -12.86
CA LYS A 132 9.97 -0.58 -12.29
C LYS A 132 11.00 -0.11 -13.32
N PHE A 133 10.89 -0.58 -14.56
CA PHE A 133 11.76 -0.15 -15.67
C PHE A 133 11.46 1.29 -16.09
N GLY A 134 10.19 1.67 -16.09
CA GLY A 134 9.76 3.06 -16.31
C GLY A 134 10.32 3.99 -15.24
N ALA A 135 10.21 3.64 -13.96
CA ALA A 135 10.76 4.43 -12.87
C ALA A 135 12.28 4.65 -13.02
N LYS A 136 13.04 3.56 -13.29
CA LYS A 136 14.48 3.65 -13.55
C LYS A 136 14.80 4.58 -14.73
N ARG A 137 14.07 4.44 -15.86
CA ARG A 137 14.29 5.25 -17.07
C ARG A 137 13.97 6.73 -16.82
N ILE A 138 12.87 7.04 -16.15
CA ILE A 138 12.49 8.41 -15.81
C ILE A 138 13.56 9.04 -14.91
N ALA A 139 13.97 8.38 -13.83
CA ALA A 139 14.99 8.90 -12.94
C ALA A 139 16.33 9.12 -13.63
N ALA A 140 16.74 8.22 -14.54
CA ALA A 140 17.95 8.41 -15.35
C ALA A 140 17.83 9.62 -16.28
N ALA A 141 16.71 9.79 -16.98
CA ALA A 141 16.48 10.92 -17.86
C ALA A 141 16.47 12.26 -17.11
N LEU A 142 15.83 12.31 -15.94
CA LEU A 142 15.81 13.51 -15.09
C LEU A 142 17.23 13.90 -14.60
N ARG A 143 18.06 12.91 -14.22
CA ARG A 143 19.46 13.17 -13.87
C ARG A 143 20.27 13.74 -15.04
N HIS A 144 20.05 13.26 -16.28
CA HIS A 144 20.65 13.87 -17.47
C HIS A 144 20.20 15.31 -17.72
N MET A 145 18.98 15.66 -17.27
CA MET A 145 18.44 17.01 -17.33
C MET A 145 18.81 17.87 -16.09
N GLN A 146 19.80 17.44 -15.32
CA GLN A 146 20.33 18.14 -14.14
C GLN A 146 19.34 18.23 -12.95
N HIS A 147 18.28 17.43 -12.93
CA HIS A 147 17.44 17.29 -11.74
C HIS A 147 18.01 16.24 -10.79
N THR A 148 17.94 16.50 -9.50
CA THR A 148 18.23 15.50 -8.47
C THR A 148 17.06 14.51 -8.40
N ALA A 149 17.28 13.26 -8.81
CA ALA A 149 16.22 12.26 -8.88
C ALA A 149 16.70 10.87 -8.47
N VAL A 150 15.87 10.17 -7.71
CA VAL A 150 16.11 8.79 -7.27
C VAL A 150 14.87 7.93 -7.53
N GLU A 151 15.08 6.66 -7.83
CA GLU A 151 13.99 5.70 -8.03
C GLU A 151 13.85 4.73 -6.86
N ILE A 152 12.60 4.38 -6.54
CA ILE A 152 12.25 3.34 -5.57
C ILE A 152 11.39 2.28 -6.26
N HIS A 153 11.84 1.02 -6.27
CA HIS A 153 11.10 -0.10 -6.84
C HIS A 153 11.62 -1.45 -6.31
N SER A 154 10.95 -2.56 -6.65
CA SER A 154 11.25 -3.91 -6.11
C SER A 154 12.66 -4.43 -6.42
N ASN A 155 13.32 -3.96 -7.50
CA ASN A 155 14.70 -4.37 -7.84
C ASN A 155 15.76 -3.58 -7.04
N ARG A 156 15.38 -2.65 -6.18
CA ARG A 156 16.28 -1.96 -5.25
C ARG A 156 16.31 -2.70 -3.91
N THR A 157 17.49 -2.83 -3.33
CA THR A 157 17.65 -3.42 -1.99
C THR A 157 16.92 -2.60 -0.92
N LEU A 158 16.66 -3.19 0.23
CA LEU A 158 16.03 -2.48 1.34
C LEU A 158 16.85 -1.24 1.77
N ALA A 159 18.18 -1.38 1.81
CA ALA A 159 19.08 -0.27 2.16
C ALA A 159 18.96 0.87 1.14
N GLN A 160 18.98 0.58 -0.18
CA GLN A 160 18.80 1.57 -1.23
C GLN A 160 17.44 2.27 -1.15
N ARG A 161 16.37 1.53 -0.88
CA ARG A 161 15.03 2.11 -0.72
C ARG A 161 14.92 3.02 0.50
N LYS A 162 15.54 2.62 1.63
CA LYS A 162 15.60 3.46 2.84
C LYS A 162 16.41 4.73 2.59
N ALA A 163 17.56 4.64 1.93
CA ALA A 163 18.38 5.79 1.59
C ALA A 163 17.66 6.77 0.66
N ALA A 164 17.00 6.25 -0.39
CA ALA A 164 16.20 7.07 -1.31
C ALA A 164 15.06 7.81 -0.58
N LEU A 165 14.35 7.13 0.30
CA LEU A 165 13.27 7.76 1.09
C LEU A 165 13.81 8.81 2.06
N ALA A 166 14.94 8.54 2.71
CA ALA A 166 15.59 9.50 3.62
C ALA A 166 16.04 10.75 2.85
N GLY A 167 16.70 10.57 1.68
CA GLY A 167 17.12 11.69 0.84
C GLY A 167 15.93 12.51 0.30
N PHE A 168 14.83 11.87 -0.07
CA PHE A 168 13.60 12.58 -0.46
C PHE A 168 13.04 13.41 0.71
N LYS A 169 12.97 12.85 1.92
CA LYS A 169 12.48 13.57 3.11
C LYS A 169 13.37 14.73 3.53
N SER A 170 14.67 14.64 3.29
CA SER A 170 15.63 15.71 3.61
C SER A 170 15.74 16.79 2.52
N GLY A 171 15.05 16.63 1.39
CA GLY A 171 15.15 17.56 0.25
C GLY A 171 16.41 17.37 -0.60
N GLN A 172 17.11 16.25 -0.47
CA GLN A 172 18.24 15.90 -1.33
C GLN A 172 17.79 15.54 -2.76
N TYR A 173 16.59 15.01 -2.90
CA TYR A 173 15.97 14.60 -4.15
C TYR A 173 14.64 15.28 -4.34
#